data_e68a075505e0ab6abd8310ebcadd335e
#
_entry.id   e68a075505e0ab6abd8310ebcadd335e
#
_cell.length_a   1.000
_cell.length_b   1.000
_cell.length_c   1.000
_cell.angle_alpha   90.00
_cell.angle_beta   90.00
_cell.angle_gamma   90.00
#
_symmetry.space_group_name_H-M   'P 1'
#
loop_
_entity.id
_entity.type
_entity.pdbx_description
1 polymer ?
#
loop_
_entity_poly.entity_id
_entity_poly.type
_entity_poly.pdbx_seq_one_letter_code
_entity_poly.pdbx_strand_id
1 'polypeptide(L)'
;MKRLLDFTAEIEKKRNTDFLFLVPCCKEIEKYYEKLGYENFFKIRKIKFIGKNFKKPICKSPCTGTYFSNDFKCPVEKICDMVYNDTNYVKYCQKDINYAAKLYSKFFGGKIVTAGQNFAICFYCKNNILKIIYFCAGNFGDSKLLLNSIYKEFPSCLEYNFDVCAENEFFKSYSNSEFYGMIKPLNSHAEKAVLNIKKSKKFPYLGLPLD
;
A
#
# COMPACT_ATOMS: atom_id res chain seq x y z
N MET A 1 -6.50 -24.74 -8.97
CA MET A 1 -5.70 -23.51 -8.80
C MET A 1 -4.39 -23.53 -9.59
N LYS A 2 -3.48 -24.53 -9.44
CA LYS A 2 -2.19 -24.59 -10.18
C LYS A 2 -2.36 -24.39 -11.69
N ARG A 3 -3.23 -25.16 -12.36
CA ARG A 3 -3.48 -25.05 -13.83
C ARG A 3 -3.89 -23.64 -14.27
N LEU A 4 -4.67 -22.93 -13.44
CA LEU A 4 -5.09 -21.55 -13.74
C LEU A 4 -3.89 -20.58 -13.66
N LEU A 5 -3.05 -20.72 -12.65
CA LEU A 5 -1.85 -19.89 -12.49
C LEU A 5 -0.82 -20.15 -13.59
N ASP A 6 -0.62 -21.41 -13.97
CA ASP A 6 0.26 -21.78 -15.09
C ASP A 6 -0.26 -21.19 -16.41
N PHE A 7 -1.56 -21.32 -16.67
CA PHE A 7 -2.21 -20.74 -17.85
C PHE A 7 -2.10 -19.20 -17.87
N THR A 8 -2.33 -18.55 -16.72
CA THR A 8 -2.14 -17.11 -16.61
C THR A 8 -0.69 -16.71 -16.93
N ALA A 9 0.29 -17.43 -16.37
CA ALA A 9 1.69 -17.17 -16.64
C ALA A 9 2.06 -17.31 -18.13
N GLU A 10 1.49 -18.31 -18.83
CA GLU A 10 1.71 -18.49 -20.27
C GLU A 10 1.10 -17.37 -21.11
N ILE A 11 -0.12 -16.92 -20.76
CA ILE A 11 -0.76 -15.78 -21.42
C ILE A 11 0.08 -14.51 -21.23
N GLU A 12 0.48 -14.23 -20.00
CA GLU A 12 1.21 -13.03 -19.67
C GLU A 12 2.62 -13.01 -20.28
N LYS A 13 3.28 -14.16 -20.41
CA LYS A 13 4.52 -14.29 -21.18
C LYS A 13 4.33 -13.88 -22.65
N LYS A 14 3.22 -14.31 -23.29
CA LYS A 14 2.90 -13.93 -24.67
C LYS A 14 2.60 -12.43 -24.81
N ARG A 15 2.20 -11.76 -23.74
CA ARG A 15 1.97 -10.31 -23.66
C ARG A 15 3.24 -9.51 -23.34
N ASN A 16 4.39 -10.18 -23.22
CA ASN A 16 5.66 -9.59 -22.78
C ASN A 16 5.59 -8.98 -21.35
N THR A 17 4.76 -9.54 -20.50
CA THR A 17 4.73 -9.18 -19.07
C THR A 17 5.98 -9.74 -18.40
N ASP A 18 6.66 -8.91 -17.62
CA ASP A 18 7.89 -9.30 -16.92
C ASP A 18 7.63 -10.07 -15.62
N PHE A 19 6.56 -9.73 -14.90
CA PHE A 19 6.30 -10.25 -13.56
C PHE A 19 4.84 -10.57 -13.33
N LEU A 20 4.59 -11.61 -12.53
CA LEU A 20 3.33 -11.78 -11.80
C LEU A 20 3.59 -11.50 -10.33
N PHE A 21 2.62 -10.92 -9.66
CA PHE A 21 2.67 -10.72 -8.22
C PHE A 21 1.33 -11.01 -7.56
N LEU A 22 1.37 -11.33 -6.29
CA LEU A 22 0.19 -11.62 -5.49
C LEU A 22 0.46 -11.35 -4.00
N VAL A 23 -0.62 -11.29 -3.24
CA VAL A 23 -0.57 -11.24 -1.78
C VAL A 23 -1.18 -12.52 -1.24
N PRO A 24 -0.41 -13.40 -0.57
CA PRO A 24 -0.96 -14.61 0.03
C PRO A 24 -1.81 -14.24 1.25
N CYS A 25 -2.99 -14.87 1.39
CA CYS A 25 -3.88 -14.59 2.52
C CYS A 25 -3.39 -15.19 3.85
N CYS A 26 -2.52 -16.20 3.80
CA CYS A 26 -1.92 -16.83 4.98
C CYS A 26 -0.62 -17.56 4.63
N LYS A 27 0.15 -17.95 5.66
CA LYS A 27 1.46 -18.63 5.49
C LYS A 27 1.40 -19.99 4.79
N GLU A 28 0.31 -20.72 4.95
CA GLU A 28 0.11 -22.01 4.29
C GLU A 28 -0.01 -21.82 2.78
N ILE A 29 -0.73 -20.80 2.36
CA ILE A 29 -0.88 -20.42 0.96
C ILE A 29 0.42 -19.84 0.40
N GLU A 30 1.20 -19.09 1.18
CA GLU A 30 2.53 -18.63 0.82
C GLU A 30 3.42 -19.80 0.39
N LYS A 31 3.53 -20.86 1.21
CA LYS A 31 4.28 -22.08 0.87
C LYS A 31 3.79 -22.78 -0.41
N TYR A 32 2.50 -22.69 -0.69
CA TYR A 32 1.95 -23.21 -1.94
C TYR A 32 2.45 -22.41 -3.14
N TYR A 33 2.47 -21.08 -3.05
CA TYR A 33 2.98 -20.22 -4.13
C TYR A 33 4.47 -20.34 -4.32
N GLU A 34 5.26 -20.56 -3.26
CA GLU A 34 6.69 -20.85 -3.37
C GLU A 34 6.97 -22.07 -4.28
N LYS A 35 6.19 -23.14 -4.16
CA LYS A 35 6.27 -24.33 -5.04
C LYS A 35 5.91 -24.04 -6.50
N LEU A 36 5.24 -22.92 -6.76
CA LEU A 36 4.89 -22.46 -8.11
C LEU A 36 5.87 -21.41 -8.66
N GLY A 37 6.98 -21.17 -7.97
CA GLY A 37 8.04 -20.25 -8.37
C GLY A 37 7.79 -18.79 -8.01
N TYR A 38 6.86 -18.52 -7.09
CA TYR A 38 6.76 -17.22 -6.45
C TYR A 38 7.73 -17.12 -5.28
N GLU A 39 8.20 -15.91 -5.01
CA GLU A 39 9.09 -15.64 -3.89
C GLU A 39 8.72 -14.37 -3.15
N ASN A 40 9.00 -14.31 -1.86
CA ASN A 40 8.76 -13.13 -1.03
C ASN A 40 9.56 -11.94 -1.53
N PHE A 41 8.88 -10.82 -1.80
CA PHE A 41 9.51 -9.69 -2.48
C PHE A 41 9.07 -8.32 -1.97
N PHE A 42 7.78 -8.09 -1.78
CA PHE A 42 7.27 -6.80 -1.33
C PHE A 42 7.30 -6.69 0.18
N LYS A 43 7.67 -5.53 0.72
CA LYS A 43 7.71 -5.28 2.16
C LYS A 43 6.80 -4.13 2.57
N ILE A 44 6.17 -4.31 3.72
CA ILE A 44 5.38 -3.27 4.40
C ILE A 44 5.75 -3.19 5.88
N ARG A 45 5.32 -2.10 6.53
CA ARG A 45 5.20 -2.01 7.98
C ARG A 45 3.73 -2.03 8.35
N LYS A 46 3.38 -2.92 9.26
CA LYS A 46 2.06 -2.94 9.88
C LYS A 46 2.12 -2.22 11.21
N ILE A 47 1.32 -1.18 11.36
CA ILE A 47 1.32 -0.34 12.54
C ILE A 47 -0.10 -0.22 13.07
N LYS A 48 -0.21 -0.32 14.39
CA LYS A 48 -1.47 -0.26 15.11
C LYS A 48 -1.43 0.87 16.12
N PHE A 49 -2.37 1.81 16.01
CA PHE A 49 -2.62 2.81 17.02
C PHE A 49 -3.97 2.59 17.68
N ILE A 50 -3.99 2.64 19.01
CA ILE A 50 -5.22 2.66 19.79
C ILE A 50 -5.77 4.08 19.81
N GLY A 51 -7.05 4.25 19.50
CA GLY A 51 -7.68 5.57 19.31
C GLY A 51 -7.47 6.56 20.47
N LYS A 52 -7.42 6.07 21.72
CA LYS A 52 -7.13 6.91 22.88
C LYS A 52 -5.71 7.51 22.87
N ASN A 53 -4.74 6.78 22.32
CA ASN A 53 -3.33 7.20 22.23
C ASN A 53 -3.06 8.06 20.99
N PHE A 54 -3.91 7.96 19.97
CA PHE A 54 -3.79 8.72 18.74
C PHE A 54 -4.29 10.18 18.89
N LYS A 55 -4.99 10.49 19.99
CA LYS A 55 -5.61 11.79 20.28
C LYS A 55 -4.65 12.94 20.63
N LYS A 56 -3.35 12.72 20.79
CA LYS A 56 -2.41 13.83 21.00
C LYS A 56 -2.26 14.56 19.67
N PRO A 57 -2.60 15.87 19.60
CA PRO A 57 -2.45 16.63 18.38
C PRO A 57 -0.99 16.64 17.98
N ILE A 58 -0.68 15.95 16.89
CA ILE A 58 0.68 15.86 16.35
C ILE A 58 1.07 17.19 15.69
N CYS A 59 0.08 18.01 15.32
CA CYS A 59 0.30 19.33 14.71
C CYS A 59 -0.92 20.24 14.85
N LYS A 60 -0.68 21.55 15.01
CA LYS A 60 -1.74 22.59 15.06
C LYS A 60 -2.18 23.10 13.66
N SER A 61 -1.57 22.59 12.60
CA SER A 61 -1.80 23.05 11.23
C SER A 61 -3.20 22.66 10.71
N PRO A 62 -3.85 23.51 9.90
CA PRO A 62 -5.14 23.23 9.31
C PRO A 62 -5.04 22.04 8.35
N CYS A 63 -6.03 21.16 8.39
CA CYS A 63 -6.14 20.05 7.47
C CYS A 63 -6.77 20.51 6.16
N THR A 64 -6.23 20.04 5.07
CA THR A 64 -6.71 20.36 3.73
C THR A 64 -7.39 19.14 3.12
N GLY A 65 -8.72 19.10 3.24
CA GLY A 65 -9.57 18.33 2.35
C GLY A 65 -9.68 16.81 2.57
N THR A 66 -10.94 16.38 2.56
CA THR A 66 -11.33 14.97 2.41
C THR A 66 -12.08 14.85 1.10
N TYR A 67 -11.79 13.86 0.29
CA TYR A 67 -12.49 13.63 -0.96
C TYR A 67 -13.24 12.31 -0.93
N PHE A 68 -14.49 12.33 -1.37
CA PHE A 68 -15.22 11.12 -1.71
C PHE A 68 -14.75 10.60 -3.07
N SER A 69 -14.82 9.31 -3.27
CA SER A 69 -14.26 8.57 -4.40
C SER A 69 -14.57 9.06 -5.82
N ASN A 70 -15.60 9.91 -5.98
CA ASN A 70 -16.06 10.30 -7.32
C ASN A 70 -15.30 11.47 -7.94
N ASP A 71 -14.56 12.27 -7.16
CA ASP A 71 -13.96 13.55 -7.61
C ASP A 71 -12.47 13.70 -7.30
N PHE A 72 -11.78 12.61 -6.98
CA PHE A 72 -10.35 12.68 -6.66
C PHE A 72 -9.52 12.99 -7.92
N LYS A 73 -9.24 14.27 -8.13
CA LYS A 73 -8.47 14.79 -9.25
C LYS A 73 -6.98 15.02 -8.95
N CYS A 74 -6.48 14.51 -7.82
CA CYS A 74 -5.08 14.66 -7.47
C CYS A 74 -4.19 13.87 -8.43
N PRO A 75 -3.08 14.41 -8.92
CA PRO A 75 -2.16 13.71 -9.81
C PRO A 75 -1.36 12.65 -9.02
N VAL A 76 -2.00 11.52 -8.72
CA VAL A 76 -1.47 10.43 -7.90
C VAL A 76 -0.10 9.96 -8.39
N GLU A 77 0.06 9.81 -9.70
CA GLU A 77 1.33 9.34 -10.28
C GLU A 77 2.48 10.28 -9.93
N LYS A 78 2.28 11.60 -10.07
CA LYS A 78 3.29 12.59 -9.71
C LYS A 78 3.61 12.60 -8.22
N ILE A 79 2.59 12.44 -7.37
CA ILE A 79 2.78 12.39 -5.92
C ILE A 79 3.57 11.14 -5.54
N CYS A 80 3.19 9.98 -6.07
CA CYS A 80 3.89 8.73 -5.82
C CYS A 80 5.34 8.79 -6.31
N ASP A 81 5.59 9.34 -7.50
CA ASP A 81 6.94 9.52 -8.02
C ASP A 81 7.79 10.42 -7.10
N MET A 82 7.21 11.51 -6.54
CA MET A 82 7.92 12.36 -5.58
C MET A 82 8.19 11.66 -4.23
N VAL A 83 7.17 10.96 -3.71
CA VAL A 83 7.24 10.34 -2.38
C VAL A 83 8.14 9.13 -2.36
N TYR A 84 8.12 8.34 -3.43
CA TYR A 84 8.86 7.09 -3.54
C TYR A 84 10.08 7.18 -4.46
N ASN A 85 10.60 8.39 -4.71
CA ASN A 85 11.71 8.66 -5.64
C ASN A 85 12.92 7.73 -5.43
N ASP A 86 13.26 7.45 -4.17
CA ASP A 86 14.39 6.58 -3.79
C ASP A 86 13.96 5.16 -3.38
N THR A 87 12.68 4.82 -3.57
CA THR A 87 12.10 3.55 -3.16
C THR A 87 11.49 2.85 -4.37
N ASN A 88 11.78 1.57 -4.55
CA ASN A 88 11.05 0.77 -5.52
C ASN A 88 9.60 0.62 -5.07
N TYR A 89 8.64 0.82 -5.96
CA TYR A 89 7.22 0.65 -5.68
C TYR A 89 6.44 0.23 -6.92
N VAL A 90 5.29 -0.40 -6.71
CA VAL A 90 4.35 -0.70 -7.80
C VAL A 90 3.60 0.58 -8.15
N LYS A 91 3.78 1.06 -9.36
CA LYS A 91 3.15 2.27 -9.86
C LYS A 91 1.72 1.97 -10.31
N TYR A 92 0.76 2.49 -9.56
CA TYR A 92 -0.65 2.44 -9.94
C TYR A 92 -1.04 3.70 -10.69
N CYS A 93 -1.81 3.54 -11.76
CA CYS A 93 -2.34 4.69 -12.49
C CYS A 93 -3.52 5.33 -11.73
N GLN A 94 -3.89 6.55 -12.13
CA GLN A 94 -5.02 7.26 -11.53
C GLN A 94 -6.33 6.45 -11.54
N LYS A 95 -6.54 5.64 -12.59
CA LYS A 95 -7.74 4.79 -12.71
C LYS A 95 -7.77 3.69 -11.66
N ASP A 96 -6.62 3.08 -11.35
CA ASP A 96 -6.51 2.02 -10.33
C ASP A 96 -6.84 2.57 -8.95
N ILE A 97 -6.27 3.74 -8.60
CA ILE A 97 -6.53 4.42 -7.33
C ILE A 97 -8.01 4.81 -7.20
N ASN A 98 -8.59 5.37 -8.25
CA ASN A 98 -10.00 5.74 -8.26
C ASN A 98 -10.91 4.52 -8.15
N TYR A 99 -10.56 3.41 -8.80
CA TYR A 99 -11.29 2.16 -8.70
C TYR A 99 -11.26 1.61 -7.28
N ALA A 100 -10.08 1.51 -6.67
CA ALA A 100 -9.91 1.07 -5.29
C ALA A 100 -10.70 1.95 -4.32
N ALA A 101 -10.56 3.28 -4.44
CA ALA A 101 -11.28 4.22 -3.59
C ALA A 101 -12.81 4.07 -3.72
N LYS A 102 -13.32 3.89 -4.94
CA LYS A 102 -14.75 3.65 -5.20
C LYS A 102 -15.23 2.33 -4.59
N LEU A 103 -14.44 1.27 -4.73
CA LEU A 103 -14.75 -0.04 -4.16
C LEU A 103 -14.83 0.04 -2.64
N TYR A 104 -13.81 0.59 -1.99
CA TYR A 104 -13.79 0.73 -0.53
C TYR A 104 -14.86 1.70 -0.01
N SER A 105 -15.16 2.77 -0.73
CA SER A 105 -16.27 3.69 -0.38
C SER A 105 -17.61 2.97 -0.40
N LYS A 106 -17.87 2.21 -1.45
CA LYS A 106 -19.17 1.52 -1.64
C LYS A 106 -19.43 0.44 -0.58
N PHE A 107 -18.42 -0.35 -0.23
CA PHE A 107 -18.61 -1.54 0.59
C PHE A 107 -18.18 -1.36 2.05
N PHE A 108 -17.29 -0.42 2.33
CA PHE A 108 -16.65 -0.29 3.65
C PHE A 108 -16.61 1.15 4.19
N GLY A 109 -17.39 2.06 3.62
CA GLY A 109 -17.42 3.46 4.04
C GLY A 109 -16.05 4.16 3.86
N GLY A 110 -15.26 3.72 2.89
CA GLY A 110 -13.92 4.22 2.67
C GLY A 110 -13.87 5.61 2.07
N LYS A 111 -12.79 6.32 2.33
CA LYS A 111 -12.52 7.67 1.82
C LYS A 111 -11.05 7.82 1.47
N ILE A 112 -10.75 8.70 0.52
CA ILE A 112 -9.41 9.25 0.34
C ILE A 112 -9.27 10.47 1.23
N VAL A 113 -8.26 10.44 2.09
CA VAL A 113 -7.90 11.57 2.95
C VAL A 113 -6.65 12.23 2.38
N THR A 114 -6.65 13.55 2.29
CA THR A 114 -5.51 14.31 1.76
C THR A 114 -4.99 15.33 2.78
N ALA A 115 -3.71 15.65 2.67
CA ALA A 115 -3.05 16.72 3.40
C ALA A 115 -1.97 17.35 2.51
N GLY A 116 -2.25 18.51 1.92
CA GLY A 116 -1.40 19.09 0.87
C GLY A 116 -1.35 18.17 -0.36
N GLN A 117 -0.14 17.76 -0.73
CA GLN A 117 0.09 16.82 -1.85
C GLN A 117 0.12 15.34 -1.40
N ASN A 118 -0.16 15.05 -0.13
CA ASN A 118 -0.12 13.71 0.43
C ASN A 118 -1.52 13.12 0.52
N PHE A 119 -1.63 11.80 0.42
CA PHE A 119 -2.93 11.13 0.52
C PHE A 119 -2.84 9.74 1.13
N ALA A 120 -3.97 9.25 1.63
CA ALA A 120 -4.14 7.87 2.06
C ALA A 120 -5.55 7.38 1.70
N ILE A 121 -5.68 6.09 1.48
CA ILE A 121 -6.97 5.41 1.35
C ILE A 121 -7.31 4.80 2.69
N CYS A 122 -8.47 5.18 3.23
CA CYS A 122 -8.97 4.75 4.53
C CYS A 122 -10.31 4.05 4.36
N PHE A 123 -10.57 3.00 5.11
CA PHE A 123 -11.87 2.33 5.12
C PHE A 123 -12.12 1.62 6.46
N TYR A 124 -13.40 1.42 6.79
CA TYR A 124 -13.78 0.74 8.00
C TYR A 124 -13.66 -0.78 7.86
N CYS A 125 -13.04 -1.39 8.86
CA CYS A 125 -13.17 -2.81 9.15
C CYS A 125 -14.25 -3.03 10.21
N LYS A 126 -14.51 -4.29 10.58
CA LYS A 126 -15.42 -4.63 11.69
C LYS A 126 -14.97 -3.94 13.00
N ASN A 127 -15.93 -3.68 13.90
CA ASN A 127 -15.69 -3.18 15.27
C ASN A 127 -15.03 -1.79 15.36
N ASN A 128 -15.39 -0.85 14.51
CA ASN A 128 -14.82 0.52 14.52
C ASN A 128 -13.29 0.57 14.37
N ILE A 129 -12.73 -0.38 13.65
CA ILE A 129 -11.33 -0.39 13.26
C ILE A 129 -11.21 0.31 11.90
N LEU A 130 -10.35 1.31 11.81
CA LEU A 130 -10.00 1.95 10.54
C LEU A 130 -8.76 1.28 9.97
N LYS A 131 -8.84 0.83 8.72
CA LYS A 131 -7.71 0.36 7.94
C LYS A 131 -7.23 1.51 7.05
N ILE A 132 -5.93 1.77 7.08
CA ILE A 132 -5.27 2.77 6.25
C ILE A 132 -4.29 2.05 5.35
N ILE A 133 -4.55 2.15 4.05
CA ILE A 133 -3.71 1.57 3.01
C ILE A 133 -3.22 2.69 2.08
N TYR A 134 -2.15 2.42 1.36
CA TYR A 134 -1.58 3.37 0.40
C TYR A 134 -1.29 4.75 1.01
N PHE A 135 -0.65 4.74 2.17
CA PHE A 135 -0.25 5.95 2.87
C PHE A 135 0.93 6.61 2.15
N CYS A 136 0.64 7.64 1.37
CA CYS A 136 1.59 8.35 0.52
C CYS A 136 1.92 9.72 1.12
N ALA A 137 3.07 9.83 1.79
CA ALA A 137 3.55 11.06 2.39
C ALA A 137 5.08 11.14 2.28
N GLY A 138 5.60 12.29 1.80
CA GLY A 138 6.98 12.44 1.37
C GLY A 138 8.01 12.47 2.49
N ASN A 139 7.69 13.09 3.61
CA ASN A 139 8.63 13.28 4.71
C ASN A 139 7.94 13.15 6.07
N PHE A 140 8.71 13.33 7.15
CA PHE A 140 8.21 13.22 8.52
C PHE A 140 7.09 14.23 8.83
N GLY A 141 7.23 15.49 8.37
CA GLY A 141 6.21 16.54 8.56
C GLY A 141 4.93 16.24 7.81
N ASP A 142 5.04 15.81 6.55
CA ASP A 142 3.93 15.41 5.70
C ASP A 142 3.17 14.21 6.27
N SER A 143 3.90 13.22 6.80
CA SER A 143 3.31 12.08 7.48
C SER A 143 2.48 12.50 8.69
N LYS A 144 2.98 13.44 9.49
CA LYS A 144 2.23 14.03 10.62
C LYS A 144 0.97 14.74 10.17
N LEU A 145 1.05 15.56 9.11
CA LEU A 145 -0.10 16.28 8.58
C LEU A 145 -1.18 15.32 8.10
N LEU A 146 -0.78 14.31 7.34
CA LEU A 146 -1.72 13.30 6.84
C LEU A 146 -2.37 12.48 7.98
N LEU A 147 -1.59 12.08 8.99
CA LEU A 147 -2.13 11.42 10.19
C LEU A 147 -3.17 12.27 10.91
N ASN A 148 -2.91 13.58 11.08
CA ASN A 148 -3.88 14.49 11.68
C ASN A 148 -5.17 14.59 10.88
N SER A 149 -5.06 14.63 9.53
CA SER A 149 -6.22 14.66 8.65
C SER A 149 -7.05 13.39 8.77
N ILE A 150 -6.40 12.22 8.81
CA ILE A 150 -7.06 10.93 9.04
C ILE A 150 -7.79 10.93 10.38
N TYR A 151 -7.12 11.37 11.45
CA TYR A 151 -7.75 11.40 12.77
C TYR A 151 -8.96 12.35 12.83
N LYS A 152 -8.89 13.54 12.21
CA LYS A 152 -10.00 14.49 12.17
C LYS A 152 -11.19 13.94 11.40
N GLU A 153 -10.94 13.20 10.32
CA GLU A 153 -11.99 12.60 9.52
C GLU A 153 -12.66 11.40 10.21
N PHE A 154 -11.89 10.65 11.00
CA PHE A 154 -12.35 9.43 11.67
C PHE A 154 -12.11 9.44 13.19
N PRO A 155 -12.65 10.42 13.93
CA PRO A 155 -12.29 10.66 15.34
C PRO A 155 -12.78 9.60 16.32
N SER A 156 -13.77 8.79 15.92
CA SER A 156 -14.44 7.79 16.78
C SER A 156 -13.89 6.37 16.64
N CYS A 157 -12.86 6.15 15.81
CA CYS A 157 -12.28 4.83 15.66
C CYS A 157 -11.58 4.37 16.94
N LEU A 158 -11.81 3.11 17.30
CA LEU A 158 -11.15 2.47 18.44
C LEU A 158 -9.70 2.11 18.13
N GLU A 159 -9.43 1.84 16.86
CA GLU A 159 -8.14 1.39 16.38
C GLU A 159 -7.89 1.88 14.95
N TYR A 160 -6.63 2.20 14.65
CA TYR A 160 -6.15 2.61 13.35
C TYR A 160 -5.01 1.68 12.92
N ASN A 161 -5.24 0.90 11.87
CA ASN A 161 -4.28 -0.06 11.32
C ASN A 161 -3.70 0.46 10.01
N PHE A 162 -2.39 0.64 9.98
CA PHE A 162 -1.67 1.16 8.83
C PHE A 162 -0.86 0.07 8.15
N ASP A 163 -0.99 -0.01 6.83
CA ASP A 163 -0.07 -0.74 5.95
C ASP A 163 0.72 0.30 5.14
N VAL A 164 1.96 0.54 5.54
CA VAL A 164 2.78 1.61 4.97
C VAL A 164 4.05 1.06 4.34
N CYS A 165 4.63 1.87 3.45
CA CYS A 165 5.94 1.57 2.87
C CYS A 165 6.97 1.28 3.97
N ALA A 166 7.75 0.22 3.79
CA ALA A 166 8.79 -0.19 4.74
C ALA A 166 9.84 0.90 4.97
N GLU A 167 10.09 1.73 3.97
CA GLU A 167 11.08 2.81 4.00
C GLU A 167 10.53 4.15 4.52
N ASN A 168 9.24 4.24 4.87
CA ASN A 168 8.67 5.47 5.43
C ASN A 168 9.33 5.82 6.77
N GLU A 169 10.10 6.92 6.78
CA GLU A 169 10.93 7.35 7.92
C GLU A 169 10.13 7.61 9.19
N PHE A 170 8.91 8.16 9.07
CA PHE A 170 8.05 8.43 10.22
C PHE A 170 7.72 7.16 11.00
N PHE A 171 7.53 6.05 10.30
CA PHE A 171 7.09 4.80 10.90
C PHE A 171 8.21 3.82 11.24
N LYS A 172 9.46 4.11 10.91
CA LYS A 172 10.59 3.20 11.17
C LYS A 172 10.75 2.80 12.64
N SER A 173 10.43 3.70 13.55
CA SER A 173 10.53 3.45 15.00
C SER A 173 9.35 2.67 15.59
N TYR A 174 8.26 2.48 14.85
CA TYR A 174 7.03 1.89 15.39
C TYR A 174 6.92 0.38 15.20
N SER A 175 7.50 -0.15 14.15
CA SER A 175 7.50 -1.61 13.88
C SER A 175 8.61 -2.02 12.93
N ASN A 176 8.95 -3.30 12.93
CA ASN A 176 9.81 -3.89 11.91
C ASN A 176 9.02 -4.05 10.59
N SER A 177 9.73 -4.01 9.47
CA SER A 177 9.13 -4.36 8.18
C SER A 177 9.00 -5.89 8.05
N GLU A 178 7.95 -6.32 7.36
CA GLU A 178 7.71 -7.73 7.05
C GLU A 178 7.43 -7.92 5.56
N PHE A 179 7.63 -9.13 5.07
CA PHE A 179 7.19 -9.49 3.73
C PHE A 179 5.66 -9.58 3.69
N TYR A 180 5.10 -9.04 2.62
CA TYR A 180 3.67 -8.91 2.44
C TYR A 180 3.19 -9.53 1.14
N GLY A 181 3.95 -9.38 0.06
CA GLY A 181 3.60 -9.88 -1.26
C GLY A 181 4.73 -10.66 -1.91
N MET A 182 4.35 -11.48 -2.85
CA MET A 182 5.23 -12.37 -3.60
C MET A 182 5.29 -11.98 -5.07
N ILE A 183 6.43 -12.27 -5.72
CA ILE A 183 6.67 -12.03 -7.14
C ILE A 183 7.09 -13.32 -7.82
N LYS A 184 6.72 -13.46 -9.10
CA LYS A 184 7.22 -14.50 -10.00
C LYS A 184 7.71 -13.84 -11.28
N PRO A 185 9.03 -13.85 -11.56
CA PRO A 185 9.54 -13.39 -12.85
C PRO A 185 9.11 -14.35 -13.97
N LEU A 186 8.83 -13.81 -15.14
CA LEU A 186 8.37 -14.58 -16.30
C LEU A 186 9.42 -14.74 -17.39
N ASN A 187 10.55 -14.02 -17.29
CA ASN A 187 11.66 -14.07 -18.23
C ASN A 187 13.02 -13.79 -17.56
N SER A 188 14.11 -14.03 -18.25
CA SER A 188 15.46 -13.88 -17.71
C SER A 188 15.85 -12.43 -17.39
N HIS A 189 15.27 -11.44 -18.06
CA HIS A 189 15.48 -10.02 -17.75
C HIS A 189 14.85 -9.70 -16.38
N ALA A 190 13.64 -10.13 -16.17
CA ALA A 190 12.91 -10.00 -14.91
C ALA A 190 13.62 -10.70 -13.74
N GLU A 191 14.15 -11.91 -13.95
CA GLU A 191 14.94 -12.62 -12.95
C GLU A 191 16.16 -11.80 -12.50
N LYS A 192 16.91 -11.23 -13.44
CA LYS A 192 18.05 -10.35 -13.14
C LYS A 192 17.65 -9.11 -12.34
N ALA A 193 16.53 -8.48 -12.72
CA ALA A 193 16.00 -7.32 -12.00
C ALA A 193 15.65 -7.66 -10.54
N VAL A 194 14.96 -8.78 -10.31
CA VAL A 194 14.60 -9.26 -8.95
C VAL A 194 15.88 -9.54 -8.14
N LEU A 195 16.87 -10.19 -8.72
CA LEU A 195 18.15 -10.46 -8.05
C LEU A 195 18.89 -9.18 -7.66
N ASN A 196 18.90 -8.16 -8.51
CA ASN A 196 19.54 -6.88 -8.22
C ASN A 196 18.84 -6.15 -7.05
N ILE A 197 17.51 -6.14 -7.03
CA ILE A 197 16.74 -5.56 -5.93
C ILE A 197 17.02 -6.31 -4.62
N LYS A 198 17.07 -7.64 -4.63
CA LYS A 198 17.42 -8.44 -3.45
C LYS A 198 18.83 -8.13 -2.92
N LYS A 199 19.81 -7.97 -3.80
CA LYS A 199 21.18 -7.60 -3.44
C LYS A 199 21.25 -6.22 -2.79
N SER A 200 20.48 -5.24 -3.29
CA SER A 200 20.43 -3.90 -2.72
C SER A 200 19.68 -3.83 -1.40
N LYS A 201 18.89 -4.86 -1.04
CA LYS A 201 17.99 -4.91 0.12
C LYS A 201 16.92 -3.81 0.14
N LYS A 202 16.73 -3.10 -0.97
CA LYS A 202 15.67 -2.08 -1.15
C LYS A 202 14.43 -2.73 -1.73
N PHE A 203 13.70 -3.46 -0.90
CA PHE A 203 12.49 -4.18 -1.32
C PHE A 203 11.36 -3.21 -1.68
N PRO A 204 10.63 -3.47 -2.77
CA PRO A 204 9.58 -2.59 -3.21
C PRO A 204 8.34 -2.60 -2.31
N TYR A 205 7.57 -1.51 -2.41
CA TYR A 205 6.27 -1.34 -1.78
C TYR A 205 5.16 -1.69 -2.77
N LEU A 206 4.27 -2.59 -2.39
CA LEU A 206 3.16 -3.00 -3.25
C LEU A 206 1.98 -2.01 -3.21
N GLY A 207 1.71 -1.40 -2.07
CA GLY A 207 0.69 -0.36 -1.90
C GLY A 207 -0.74 -0.88 -1.82
N LEU A 208 -1.38 -1.10 -2.95
CA LEU A 208 -2.78 -1.54 -3.03
C LEU A 208 -2.86 -3.02 -3.42
N PRO A 209 -3.07 -3.93 -2.49
CA PRO A 209 -3.65 -5.21 -2.86
C PRO A 209 -5.13 -4.97 -3.15
N LEU A 210 -5.52 -5.16 -4.38
CA LEU A 210 -6.93 -5.29 -4.74
C LEU A 210 -7.30 -6.75 -4.42
N ASP A 211 -7.78 -6.98 -3.21
CA ASP A 211 -8.33 -8.28 -2.79
C ASP A 211 -9.74 -8.49 -3.36
#